data_a04fff8d50230826b890cef43530e048
#
_entry.id   a04fff8d50230826b890cef43530e048
#
_cell.length_a   1.000
_cell.length_b   1.000
_cell.length_c   1.000
_cell.angle_alpha   90.00
_cell.angle_beta   90.00
_cell.angle_gamma   90.00
#
_symmetry.space_group_name_H-M   'P 1'
#
loop_
_entity.id
_entity.type
_entity.pdbx_description
1 polymer ?
#
loop_
_entity_poly.entity_id
_entity_poly.type
_entity_poly.pdbx_seq_one_letter_code
_entity_poly.pdbx_strand_id
1 'polypeptide(L)'
;MGKITFNMTMSLDGFVAGPNDGPENGLGDGGQGLFNWYFSGDTEVFMSEGVPPLKVSKQSAELMKKAFSNYGAGVWGRRTFDIAHAWGGNPPGSPAFIVTHNVPQEWVKEGSPFIFVTDGVESAVQQAKKAAGKKDVVICTPSVLQQALKAGLVDEIYIDVAPILIGDGVSLFDRVKTRPINLECIQNVQTPHVTHLGFRVIK
;
A
#
# COMPACT_ATOMS: atom_id res chain seq x y z
N MET A 1 -17.52 2.25 11.80
CA MET A 1 -17.16 2.12 10.37
C MET A 1 -15.65 2.12 10.32
N GLY A 2 -15.04 1.23 9.53
CA GLY A 2 -13.59 1.18 9.38
C GLY A 2 -13.04 2.45 8.71
N LYS A 3 -11.75 2.69 8.89
CA LYS A 3 -11.02 3.82 8.30
C LYS A 3 -10.59 3.52 6.87
N ILE A 4 -10.32 4.56 6.11
CA ILE A 4 -9.59 4.48 4.85
C ILE A 4 -8.14 4.84 5.17
N THR A 5 -7.26 3.86 5.08
CA THR A 5 -5.85 4.00 5.42
C THR A 5 -4.98 3.79 4.19
N PHE A 6 -3.77 4.29 4.25
CA PHE A 6 -2.71 4.02 3.29
C PHE A 6 -1.50 3.50 4.03
N ASN A 7 -0.82 2.50 3.47
CA ASN A 7 0.47 2.05 3.98
C ASN A 7 1.43 1.76 2.82
N MET A 8 2.66 2.25 2.92
CA MET A 8 3.72 1.98 1.95
C MET A 8 5.10 2.25 2.51
N THR A 9 6.08 1.46 2.08
CA THR A 9 7.50 1.77 2.29
C THR A 9 7.95 2.84 1.28
N MET A 10 8.72 3.80 1.75
CA MET A 10 9.23 4.93 0.98
C MET A 10 10.70 5.18 1.34
N SER A 11 11.51 5.58 0.38
CA SER A 11 12.87 6.10 0.64
C SER A 11 12.81 7.44 1.39
N LEU A 12 13.91 7.83 2.01
CA LEU A 12 13.99 9.11 2.72
C LEU A 12 13.72 10.32 1.80
N ASP A 13 14.06 10.22 0.52
CA ASP A 13 13.82 11.23 -0.51
C ASP A 13 12.47 11.08 -1.25
N GLY A 14 11.58 10.23 -0.77
CA GLY A 14 10.16 10.23 -1.16
C GLY A 14 9.77 9.29 -2.30
N PHE A 15 10.62 8.32 -2.67
CA PHE A 15 10.35 7.37 -3.74
C PHE A 15 9.88 6.02 -3.20
N VAL A 16 8.98 5.36 -3.94
CA VAL A 16 8.43 4.03 -3.63
C VAL A 16 8.89 2.97 -4.61
N ALA A 17 9.52 3.38 -5.69
CA ALA A 17 10.27 2.56 -6.64
C ALA A 17 11.32 3.45 -7.32
N GLY A 18 12.40 2.87 -7.82
CA GLY A 18 13.36 3.55 -8.68
C GLY A 18 12.83 3.75 -10.10
N PRO A 19 13.61 4.37 -10.99
CA PRO A 19 13.26 4.48 -12.40
C PRO A 19 13.19 3.09 -13.07
N ASN A 20 12.56 3.04 -14.25
CA ASN A 20 12.38 1.81 -15.03
C ASN A 20 11.61 0.68 -14.28
N ASP A 21 10.72 1.02 -13.35
CA ASP A 21 9.84 0.05 -12.70
C ASP A 21 8.88 -0.58 -13.73
N GLY A 22 8.61 -1.87 -13.58
CA GLY A 22 7.75 -2.61 -14.51
C GLY A 22 7.63 -4.09 -14.12
N PRO A 23 6.87 -4.91 -14.89
CA PRO A 23 6.68 -6.33 -14.57
C PRO A 23 7.99 -7.12 -14.41
N GLU A 24 9.01 -6.81 -15.18
CA GLU A 24 10.33 -7.46 -15.12
C GLU A 24 11.30 -6.79 -14.12
N ASN A 25 10.95 -5.61 -13.60
CA ASN A 25 11.76 -4.84 -12.65
C ASN A 25 10.84 -4.13 -11.63
N GLY A 26 10.17 -4.90 -10.79
CA GLY A 26 9.04 -4.45 -9.98
C GLY A 26 9.31 -3.25 -9.06
N LEU A 27 10.54 -3.10 -8.58
CA LEU A 27 10.94 -1.99 -7.71
C LEU A 27 11.76 -0.92 -8.43
N GLY A 28 11.98 -1.08 -9.75
CA GLY A 28 12.82 -0.17 -10.51
C GLY A 28 14.31 -0.26 -10.13
N ASP A 29 15.13 0.53 -10.81
CA ASP A 29 16.57 0.57 -10.59
C ASP A 29 16.88 1.19 -9.23
N GLY A 30 17.61 0.48 -8.39
CA GLY A 30 17.97 0.92 -7.04
C GLY A 30 16.86 0.78 -5.99
N GLY A 31 15.63 0.42 -6.38
CA GLY A 31 14.48 0.32 -5.47
C GLY A 31 14.48 -0.90 -4.55
N GLN A 32 15.33 -1.90 -4.81
CA GLN A 32 15.40 -3.16 -4.02
C GLN A 32 15.68 -2.91 -2.54
N GLY A 33 16.45 -1.87 -2.23
CA GLY A 33 16.80 -1.48 -0.86
C GLY A 33 15.61 -1.05 0.00
N LEU A 34 14.47 -0.66 -0.60
CA LEU A 34 13.27 -0.24 0.11
C LEU A 34 12.76 -1.29 1.09
N PHE A 35 12.86 -2.57 0.74
CA PHE A 35 12.30 -3.67 1.51
C PHE A 35 13.34 -4.48 2.28
N ASN A 36 14.60 -4.01 2.39
CA ASN A 36 15.63 -4.69 3.17
C ASN A 36 15.22 -4.91 4.64
N TRP A 37 14.43 -4.00 5.20
CA TRP A 37 13.94 -4.12 6.57
C TRP A 37 12.98 -5.30 6.80
N TYR A 38 12.37 -5.85 5.74
CA TYR A 38 11.56 -7.05 5.80
C TYR A 38 12.35 -8.33 6.16
N PHE A 39 13.69 -8.26 6.03
CA PHE A 39 14.59 -9.39 6.23
C PHE A 39 15.68 -9.08 7.26
N SER A 40 15.54 -8.01 8.05
CA SER A 40 16.58 -7.48 8.93
C SER A 40 16.38 -7.78 10.42
N GLY A 41 15.41 -8.61 10.77
CA GLY A 41 15.10 -8.98 12.16
C GLY A 41 14.98 -10.48 12.36
N ASP A 42 14.43 -10.85 13.51
CA ASP A 42 14.27 -12.23 13.98
C ASP A 42 12.80 -12.63 14.24
N THR A 43 11.88 -11.66 14.15
CA THR A 43 10.48 -11.90 14.44
C THR A 43 9.69 -12.15 13.16
N GLU A 44 9.08 -13.33 13.06
CA GLU A 44 8.32 -13.73 11.87
C GLU A 44 6.96 -13.05 11.79
N VAL A 45 6.64 -12.59 10.57
CA VAL A 45 5.32 -12.04 10.21
C VAL A 45 4.86 -12.68 8.90
N PHE A 46 3.72 -13.35 8.94
CA PHE A 46 3.10 -13.98 7.77
C PHE A 46 2.17 -12.96 7.10
N MET A 47 2.36 -12.73 5.80
CA MET A 47 1.53 -11.82 5.01
C MET A 47 0.37 -12.54 4.32
N SER A 48 0.61 -13.74 3.80
CA SER A 48 -0.39 -14.58 3.15
C SER A 48 0.02 -16.05 3.21
N GLU A 49 -0.93 -16.95 3.02
CA GLU A 49 -0.67 -18.38 2.95
C GLU A 49 0.22 -18.72 1.76
N GLY A 50 1.19 -19.62 1.97
CA GLY A 50 2.11 -20.07 0.91
C GLY A 50 3.27 -19.11 0.61
N VAL A 51 3.35 -17.95 1.25
CA VAL A 51 4.47 -17.01 1.13
C VAL A 51 5.37 -17.13 2.36
N PRO A 52 6.71 -17.22 2.19
CA PRO A 52 7.63 -17.24 3.33
C PRO A 52 7.41 -16.04 4.26
N PRO A 53 7.55 -16.21 5.57
CA PRO A 53 7.38 -15.13 6.52
C PRO A 53 8.47 -14.07 6.34
N LEU A 54 8.09 -12.82 6.56
CA LEU A 54 9.04 -11.74 6.73
C LEU A 54 9.74 -11.90 8.09
N LYS A 55 11.00 -11.49 8.18
CA LYS A 55 11.79 -11.48 9.42
C LYS A 55 12.15 -10.03 9.79
N VAL A 56 11.33 -9.43 10.61
CA VAL A 56 11.44 -8.01 10.97
C VAL A 56 11.79 -7.83 12.46
N SER A 57 12.06 -6.59 12.86
CA SER A 57 12.22 -6.28 14.30
C SER A 57 10.91 -6.56 15.06
N LYS A 58 11.00 -6.81 16.35
CA LYS A 58 9.84 -7.04 17.21
C LYS A 58 8.83 -5.88 17.13
N GLN A 59 9.32 -4.63 17.16
CA GLN A 59 8.46 -3.45 17.06
C GLN A 59 7.74 -3.39 15.70
N SER A 60 8.46 -3.65 14.60
CA SER A 60 7.85 -3.71 13.26
C SER A 60 6.79 -4.83 13.19
N ALA A 61 7.09 -6.00 13.76
CA ALA A 61 6.15 -7.12 13.77
C ALA A 61 4.84 -6.80 14.53
N GLU A 62 4.93 -6.12 15.67
CA GLU A 62 3.76 -5.68 16.44
C GLU A 62 2.87 -4.72 15.64
N LEU A 63 3.49 -3.73 14.97
CA LEU A 63 2.77 -2.79 14.10
C LEU A 63 2.10 -3.48 12.91
N MET A 64 2.82 -4.37 12.21
CA MET A 64 2.31 -5.11 11.07
C MET A 64 1.15 -6.03 11.46
N LYS A 65 1.29 -6.80 12.54
CA LYS A 65 0.23 -7.69 13.05
C LYS A 65 -1.03 -6.91 13.41
N LYS A 66 -0.87 -5.74 14.05
CA LYS A 66 -1.99 -4.84 14.35
C LYS A 66 -2.69 -4.34 13.08
N ALA A 67 -1.93 -3.89 12.07
CA ALA A 67 -2.47 -3.45 10.79
C ALA A 67 -3.23 -4.58 10.08
N PHE A 68 -2.63 -5.77 9.97
CA PHE A 68 -3.24 -6.92 9.31
C PHE A 68 -4.51 -7.42 10.00
N SER A 69 -4.57 -7.39 11.33
CA SER A 69 -5.77 -7.82 12.07
C SER A 69 -7.00 -6.97 11.76
N ASN A 70 -6.80 -5.72 11.38
CA ASN A 70 -7.89 -4.79 11.05
C ASN A 70 -8.12 -4.61 9.54
N TYR A 71 -7.35 -5.31 8.70
CA TYR A 71 -7.49 -5.27 7.25
C TYR A 71 -8.82 -5.88 6.80
N GLY A 72 -9.63 -5.14 6.04
CA GLY A 72 -10.94 -5.57 5.56
C GLY A 72 -11.06 -5.67 4.05
N ALA A 73 -10.41 -4.77 3.32
CA ALA A 73 -10.35 -4.78 1.85
C ALA A 73 -9.19 -3.92 1.36
N GLY A 74 -8.62 -4.25 0.20
CA GLY A 74 -7.57 -3.47 -0.45
C GLY A 74 -8.05 -2.71 -1.67
N VAL A 75 -7.49 -1.51 -1.92
CA VAL A 75 -7.67 -0.77 -3.16
C VAL A 75 -6.32 -0.53 -3.82
N TRP A 76 -6.17 -1.05 -5.02
CA TRP A 76 -4.91 -1.08 -5.78
C TRP A 76 -5.08 -0.41 -7.13
N GLY A 77 -4.00 0.17 -7.67
CA GLY A 77 -3.94 0.62 -9.05
C GLY A 77 -3.54 -0.51 -10.00
N ARG A 78 -3.97 -0.42 -11.25
CA ARG A 78 -3.68 -1.40 -12.30
C ARG A 78 -2.18 -1.64 -12.48
N ARG A 79 -1.34 -0.60 -12.48
CA ARG A 79 0.12 -0.76 -12.64
C ARG A 79 0.71 -1.68 -11.57
N THR A 80 0.33 -1.51 -10.30
CA THR A 80 0.82 -2.38 -9.22
C THR A 80 0.31 -3.81 -9.37
N PHE A 81 -0.93 -4.00 -9.81
CA PHE A 81 -1.48 -5.31 -10.13
C PHE A 81 -0.66 -6.02 -11.21
N ASP A 82 -0.30 -5.32 -12.29
CA ASP A 82 0.51 -5.86 -13.37
C ASP A 82 1.95 -6.18 -12.93
N ILE A 83 2.60 -5.25 -12.23
CA ILE A 83 3.97 -5.42 -11.69
C ILE A 83 4.04 -6.60 -10.70
N ALA A 84 3.02 -6.77 -9.88
CA ALA A 84 2.94 -7.87 -8.93
C ALA A 84 2.47 -9.19 -9.57
N HIS A 85 2.30 -9.26 -10.89
CA HIS A 85 1.77 -10.44 -11.60
C HIS A 85 0.49 -10.97 -10.96
N ALA A 86 -0.42 -10.05 -10.60
CA ALA A 86 -1.65 -10.34 -9.86
C ALA A 86 -1.40 -11.16 -8.56
N TRP A 87 -0.22 -11.06 -7.96
CA TRP A 87 0.21 -11.85 -6.79
C TRP A 87 -0.03 -13.37 -6.95
N GLY A 88 0.04 -13.89 -8.19
CA GLY A 88 -0.30 -15.27 -8.48
C GLY A 88 -1.74 -15.67 -8.11
N GLY A 89 -2.65 -14.71 -7.98
CA GLY A 89 -4.03 -14.91 -7.55
C GLY A 89 -4.26 -14.78 -6.03
N ASN A 90 -3.22 -14.46 -5.24
CA ASN A 90 -3.30 -14.32 -3.79
C ASN A 90 -2.90 -12.90 -3.35
N PRO A 91 -3.75 -11.88 -3.53
CA PRO A 91 -3.42 -10.52 -3.14
C PRO A 91 -3.20 -10.41 -1.63
N PRO A 92 -2.32 -9.49 -1.17
CA PRO A 92 -2.14 -9.21 0.25
C PRO A 92 -3.39 -8.52 0.81
N GLY A 93 -4.37 -9.34 1.20
CA GLY A 93 -5.69 -8.93 1.66
C GLY A 93 -6.77 -9.05 0.58
N SER A 94 -7.91 -9.62 0.97
CA SER A 94 -9.05 -9.90 0.10
C SER A 94 -10.33 -9.43 0.78
N PRO A 95 -11.28 -8.88 0.00
CA PRO A 95 -11.24 -8.66 -1.45
C PRO A 95 -10.30 -7.52 -1.86
N ALA A 96 -9.72 -7.63 -3.08
CA ALA A 96 -8.86 -6.63 -3.68
C ALA A 96 -9.59 -5.90 -4.83
N PHE A 97 -9.78 -4.59 -4.67
CA PHE A 97 -10.40 -3.73 -5.67
C PHE A 97 -9.32 -3.10 -6.55
N ILE A 98 -9.35 -3.40 -7.84
CA ILE A 98 -8.34 -2.96 -8.81
C ILE A 98 -8.93 -1.83 -9.66
N VAL A 99 -8.44 -0.61 -9.44
CA VAL A 99 -8.83 0.54 -10.27
C VAL A 99 -8.13 0.47 -11.62
N THR A 100 -8.92 0.38 -12.70
CA THR A 100 -8.39 0.21 -14.06
C THR A 100 -9.34 0.79 -15.09
N HIS A 101 -8.82 1.22 -16.25
CA HIS A 101 -9.65 1.54 -17.41
C HIS A 101 -9.93 0.32 -18.30
N ASN A 102 -9.04 -0.69 -18.25
CA ASN A 102 -9.15 -1.90 -19.06
C ASN A 102 -9.09 -3.14 -18.16
N VAL A 103 -10.19 -3.87 -18.10
CA VAL A 103 -10.31 -5.07 -17.26
C VAL A 103 -9.55 -6.24 -17.89
N PRO A 104 -8.58 -6.87 -17.20
CA PRO A 104 -7.88 -8.06 -17.68
C PRO A 104 -8.83 -9.28 -17.60
N GLN A 105 -9.29 -9.73 -18.75
CA GLN A 105 -10.36 -10.73 -18.85
C GLN A 105 -10.00 -12.09 -18.27
N GLU A 106 -8.74 -12.45 -18.27
CA GLU A 106 -8.20 -13.69 -17.68
C GLU A 106 -8.43 -13.80 -16.16
N TRP A 107 -8.66 -12.66 -15.50
CA TRP A 107 -8.94 -12.59 -14.05
C TRP A 107 -10.42 -12.43 -13.72
N VAL A 108 -11.29 -12.27 -14.74
CA VAL A 108 -12.75 -12.19 -14.57
C VAL A 108 -13.32 -13.60 -14.55
N LYS A 109 -13.34 -14.21 -13.38
CA LYS A 109 -13.83 -15.58 -13.18
C LYS A 109 -14.49 -15.74 -11.81
N GLU A 110 -15.33 -16.73 -11.67
CA GLU A 110 -15.92 -17.10 -10.39
C GLU A 110 -14.83 -17.43 -9.36
N GLY A 111 -14.99 -16.94 -8.13
CA GLY A 111 -14.03 -17.11 -7.06
C GLY A 111 -12.78 -16.23 -7.17
N SER A 112 -12.68 -15.32 -8.14
CA SER A 112 -11.60 -14.36 -8.22
C SER A 112 -11.54 -13.49 -6.97
N PRO A 113 -10.37 -13.29 -6.33
CA PRO A 113 -10.23 -12.35 -5.22
C PRO A 113 -10.20 -10.88 -5.67
N PHE A 114 -10.22 -10.65 -7.01
CA PHE A 114 -10.13 -9.32 -7.62
C PHE A 114 -11.49 -8.83 -8.07
N ILE A 115 -11.76 -7.57 -7.75
CA ILE A 115 -12.92 -6.81 -8.22
C ILE A 115 -12.38 -5.62 -9.03
N PHE A 116 -12.61 -5.64 -10.34
CA PHE A 116 -12.14 -4.56 -11.22
C PHE A 116 -13.14 -3.41 -11.24
N VAL A 117 -12.65 -2.20 -11.01
CA VAL A 117 -13.45 -0.97 -10.92
C VAL A 117 -12.99 0.00 -12.00
N THR A 118 -13.90 0.35 -12.93
CA THR A 118 -13.59 1.18 -14.10
C THR A 118 -14.10 2.63 -14.00
N ASP A 119 -14.91 2.92 -13.00
CA ASP A 119 -15.54 4.22 -12.75
C ASP A 119 -14.82 5.07 -11.70
N GLY A 120 -13.57 4.72 -11.39
CA GLY A 120 -12.64 5.57 -10.65
C GLY A 120 -12.42 5.19 -9.19
N VAL A 121 -11.52 5.97 -8.54
CA VAL A 121 -11.05 5.68 -7.17
C VAL A 121 -12.15 5.85 -6.14
N GLU A 122 -13.01 6.84 -6.29
CA GLU A 122 -14.11 7.09 -5.33
C GLU A 122 -15.07 5.90 -5.27
N SER A 123 -15.45 5.37 -6.44
CA SER A 123 -16.29 4.17 -6.54
C SER A 123 -15.60 2.95 -5.94
N ALA A 124 -14.32 2.72 -6.26
CA ALA A 124 -13.55 1.61 -5.70
C ALA A 124 -13.50 1.65 -4.16
N VAL A 125 -13.24 2.84 -3.59
CA VAL A 125 -13.21 3.03 -2.14
C VAL A 125 -14.58 2.78 -1.51
N GLN A 126 -15.68 3.24 -2.14
CA GLN A 126 -17.02 2.99 -1.62
C GLN A 126 -17.39 1.50 -1.64
N GLN A 127 -17.07 0.79 -2.72
CA GLN A 127 -17.28 -0.65 -2.83
C GLN A 127 -16.43 -1.40 -1.80
N ALA A 128 -15.15 -1.03 -1.64
CA ALA A 128 -14.25 -1.60 -0.64
C ALA A 128 -14.75 -1.38 0.79
N LYS A 129 -15.26 -0.20 1.13
CA LYS A 129 -15.87 0.09 2.43
C LYS A 129 -17.07 -0.81 2.72
N LYS A 130 -17.91 -1.04 1.73
CA LYS A 130 -19.06 -1.94 1.87
C LYS A 130 -18.61 -3.38 2.14
N ALA A 131 -17.60 -3.85 1.45
CA ALA A 131 -17.04 -5.19 1.62
C ALA A 131 -16.30 -5.35 2.96
N ALA A 132 -15.53 -4.34 3.38
CA ALA A 132 -14.75 -4.36 4.63
C ALA A 132 -15.63 -4.30 5.90
N GLY A 133 -16.85 -3.77 5.82
CA GLY A 133 -17.77 -3.66 6.93
C GLY A 133 -17.24 -2.76 8.05
N LYS A 134 -16.82 -3.34 9.17
CA LYS A 134 -16.26 -2.61 10.32
C LYS A 134 -14.73 -2.49 10.28
N LYS A 135 -14.07 -3.25 9.40
CA LYS A 135 -12.63 -3.24 9.24
C LYS A 135 -12.17 -2.12 8.29
N ASP A 136 -10.86 -1.89 8.23
CA ASP A 136 -10.27 -0.83 7.45
C ASP A 136 -10.16 -1.19 5.96
N VAL A 137 -10.27 -0.18 5.13
CA VAL A 137 -9.90 -0.24 3.72
C VAL A 137 -8.48 0.30 3.57
N VAL A 138 -7.59 -0.49 2.98
CA VAL A 138 -6.19 -0.11 2.79
C VAL A 138 -5.94 0.22 1.33
N ILE A 139 -5.49 1.45 1.08
CA ILE A 139 -4.98 1.88 -0.22
C ILE A 139 -3.50 1.52 -0.28
N CYS A 140 -3.07 0.91 -1.38
CA CYS A 140 -1.73 0.33 -1.47
C CYS A 140 -0.93 0.78 -2.71
N THR A 141 -1.33 1.89 -3.36
CA THR A 141 -0.62 2.42 -4.53
C THR A 141 -0.58 3.95 -4.52
N PRO A 142 0.53 4.58 -4.95
CA PRO A 142 0.66 6.04 -4.95
C PRO A 142 -0.43 6.76 -5.73
N SER A 143 -0.71 6.31 -6.97
CA SER A 143 -1.69 6.97 -7.84
C SER A 143 -3.12 6.93 -7.29
N VAL A 144 -3.50 5.85 -6.59
CA VAL A 144 -4.80 5.73 -5.92
C VAL A 144 -4.82 6.61 -4.67
N LEU A 145 -3.74 6.61 -3.86
CA LEU A 145 -3.62 7.50 -2.71
C LEU A 145 -3.79 8.96 -3.10
N GLN A 146 -3.07 9.40 -4.13
CA GLN A 146 -3.09 10.80 -4.58
C GLN A 146 -4.49 11.24 -5.02
N GLN A 147 -5.24 10.37 -5.70
CA GLN A 147 -6.63 10.62 -6.08
C GLN A 147 -7.56 10.60 -4.87
N ALA A 148 -7.41 9.64 -3.95
CA ALA A 148 -8.20 9.55 -2.74
C ALA A 148 -7.97 10.74 -1.79
N LEU A 149 -6.73 11.27 -1.71
CA LEU A 149 -6.42 12.50 -0.97
C LEU A 149 -7.12 13.71 -1.57
N LYS A 150 -7.12 13.86 -2.90
CA LYS A 150 -7.85 14.93 -3.60
C LYS A 150 -9.35 14.90 -3.33
N ALA A 151 -9.90 13.69 -3.23
CA ALA A 151 -11.32 13.47 -2.93
C ALA A 151 -11.65 13.55 -1.41
N GLY A 152 -10.66 13.81 -0.53
CA GLY A 152 -10.87 13.88 0.92
C GLY A 152 -11.27 12.56 1.58
N LEU A 153 -10.96 11.43 0.96
CA LEU A 153 -11.40 10.11 1.39
C LEU A 153 -10.49 9.48 2.47
N VAL A 154 -9.20 9.84 2.49
CA VAL A 154 -8.20 9.20 3.35
C VAL A 154 -8.35 9.69 4.80
N ASP A 155 -8.34 8.77 5.75
CA ASP A 155 -8.39 9.05 7.18
C ASP A 155 -7.00 9.01 7.82
N GLU A 156 -6.16 8.03 7.47
CA GLU A 156 -4.81 7.89 8.04
C GLU A 156 -3.81 7.43 6.98
N ILE A 157 -2.58 7.90 7.12
CA ILE A 157 -1.44 7.57 6.24
C ILE A 157 -0.35 6.96 7.09
N TYR A 158 0.11 5.77 6.73
CA TYR A 158 1.23 5.10 7.34
C TYR A 158 2.37 4.96 6.34
N ILE A 159 3.57 5.36 6.73
CA ILE A 159 4.76 5.34 5.89
C ILE A 159 5.90 4.67 6.64
N ASP A 160 6.47 3.66 6.01
CA ASP A 160 7.66 2.98 6.48
C ASP A 160 8.87 3.60 5.77
N VAL A 161 9.55 4.55 6.41
CA VAL A 161 10.69 5.25 5.82
C VAL A 161 11.92 4.36 5.91
N ALA A 162 12.35 3.84 4.76
CA ALA A 162 13.62 3.11 4.63
C ALA A 162 14.81 4.10 4.63
N PRO A 163 15.93 3.77 5.30
CA PRO A 163 17.09 4.67 5.41
C PRO A 163 17.96 4.62 4.13
N ILE A 164 17.37 4.91 2.99
CA ILE A 164 18.03 4.98 1.68
C ILE A 164 17.59 6.23 0.91
N LEU A 165 18.43 6.65 -0.03
CA LEU A 165 18.12 7.63 -1.06
C LEU A 165 18.12 6.92 -2.41
N ILE A 166 17.09 7.14 -3.22
CA ILE A 166 16.96 6.56 -4.57
C ILE A 166 17.32 7.60 -5.63
N GLY A 167 16.96 8.87 -5.42
CA GLY A 167 17.32 10.01 -6.28
C GLY A 167 16.37 10.27 -7.44
N ASP A 168 15.74 9.24 -8.02
CA ASP A 168 14.76 9.33 -9.11
C ASP A 168 13.81 8.14 -9.07
N GLY A 169 12.66 8.22 -9.76
CA GLY A 169 11.70 7.12 -9.87
C GLY A 169 10.25 7.50 -9.57
N VAL A 170 9.52 6.60 -8.93
CA VAL A 170 8.10 6.79 -8.60
C VAL A 170 7.97 7.50 -7.26
N SER A 171 7.69 8.80 -7.29
CA SER A 171 7.45 9.60 -6.09
C SER A 171 6.08 9.32 -5.49
N LEU A 172 6.01 9.26 -4.15
CA LEU A 172 4.77 9.03 -3.44
C LEU A 172 3.79 10.20 -3.55
N PHE A 173 4.28 11.44 -3.54
CA PHE A 173 3.44 12.64 -3.39
C PHE A 173 3.53 13.68 -4.52
N ASP A 174 4.20 13.40 -5.63
CA ASP A 174 4.46 14.38 -6.71
C ASP A 174 3.19 14.97 -7.35
N ARG A 175 2.10 14.22 -7.38
CA ARG A 175 0.82 14.59 -8.02
C ARG A 175 -0.26 15.02 -7.05
N VAL A 176 0.06 15.21 -5.79
CA VAL A 176 -0.88 15.75 -4.80
C VAL A 176 -0.96 17.28 -4.97
N LYS A 177 -1.51 17.74 -6.11
CA LYS A 177 -1.75 19.17 -6.39
C LYS A 177 -3.09 19.59 -5.79
N THR A 178 -3.12 19.79 -4.48
CA THR A 178 -4.31 20.25 -3.74
C THR A 178 -3.94 21.44 -2.86
N ARG A 179 -4.92 21.95 -2.11
CA ARG A 179 -4.62 22.82 -0.97
C ARG A 179 -3.75 22.05 0.03
N PRO A 180 -2.97 22.72 0.87
CA PRO A 180 -2.23 22.03 1.92
C PRO A 180 -3.13 21.10 2.71
N ILE A 181 -2.69 19.86 2.91
CA ILE A 181 -3.36 18.86 3.72
C ILE A 181 -2.62 18.82 5.07
N ASN A 182 -3.32 19.19 6.14
CA ASN A 182 -2.76 19.14 7.47
C ASN A 182 -2.80 17.73 8.02
N LEU A 183 -1.71 17.34 8.69
CA LEU A 183 -1.53 16.01 9.25
C LEU A 183 -1.23 16.12 10.75
N GLU A 184 -1.82 15.21 11.54
CA GLU A 184 -1.49 15.01 12.95
C GLU A 184 -0.65 13.73 13.07
N CYS A 185 0.54 13.81 13.66
CA CYS A 185 1.36 12.63 13.92
C CYS A 185 0.71 11.78 15.01
N ILE A 186 0.35 10.54 14.69
CA ILE A 186 -0.27 9.57 15.61
C ILE A 186 0.63 8.36 15.89
N GLN A 187 1.70 8.17 15.12
CA GLN A 187 2.67 7.11 15.31
C GLN A 187 4.06 7.58 14.86
N ASN A 188 5.07 7.30 15.69
CA ASN A 188 6.48 7.46 15.35
C ASN A 188 7.26 6.38 16.08
N VAL A 189 7.68 5.33 15.36
CA VAL A 189 8.42 4.20 15.90
C VAL A 189 9.68 3.98 15.08
N GLN A 190 10.82 4.22 15.70
CA GLN A 190 12.12 4.01 15.07
C GLN A 190 12.65 2.61 15.37
N THR A 191 13.15 1.95 14.36
CA THR A 191 13.92 0.71 14.43
C THR A 191 15.27 0.88 13.73
N PRO A 192 16.24 -0.05 13.86
CA PRO A 192 17.53 0.11 13.17
C PRO A 192 17.45 0.22 11.65
N HIS A 193 16.39 -0.32 11.03
CA HIS A 193 16.32 -0.49 9.58
C HIS A 193 15.13 0.21 8.91
N VAL A 194 14.22 0.80 9.70
CA VAL A 194 13.06 1.53 9.19
C VAL A 194 12.48 2.43 10.29
N THR A 195 11.93 3.58 9.89
CA THR A 195 11.11 4.43 10.77
C THR A 195 9.66 4.35 10.34
N HIS A 196 8.79 3.89 11.24
CA HIS A 196 7.35 3.79 11.02
C HIS A 196 6.65 5.07 11.45
N LEU A 197 6.13 5.81 10.49
CA LEU A 197 5.36 7.04 10.70
C LEU A 197 3.88 6.79 10.44
N GLY A 198 3.02 7.34 11.28
CA GLY A 198 1.57 7.33 11.07
C GLY A 198 1.01 8.73 11.27
N PHE A 199 0.13 9.14 10.37
CA PHE A 199 -0.49 10.44 10.38
C PHE A 199 -2.00 10.34 10.21
N ARG A 200 -2.75 11.12 10.97
CA ARG A 200 -4.17 11.37 10.73
C ARG A 200 -4.31 12.55 9.78
N VAL A 201 -5.17 12.41 8.79
CA VAL A 201 -5.53 13.50 7.89
C VAL A 201 -6.57 14.39 8.59
N ILE A 202 -6.26 15.67 8.73
CA ILE A 202 -7.18 16.66 9.31
C ILE A 202 -8.10 17.16 8.19
N LYS A 203 -9.40 16.89 8.34
CA LYS A 203 -10.47 17.26 7.39
C LYS A 203 -11.11 18.60 7.76
#